data_b0d9b566eda39b55576286af0e49503c
#
_entry.id   b0d9b566eda39b55576286af0e49503c
#
_cell.length_a   1.000
_cell.length_b   1.000
_cell.length_c   1.000
_cell.angle_alpha   90.00
_cell.angle_beta   90.00
_cell.angle_gamma   90.00
#
_symmetry.space_group_name_H-M   'P 1'
#
loop_
_entity.id
_entity.type
_entity.pdbx_description
1 polymer ?
#
loop_
_entity_poly.entity_id
_entity_poly.type
_entity_poly.pdbx_seq_one_letter_code
_entity_poly.pdbx_strand_id
1 'polypeptide(L)'
;MSNKFLEICNILYKNYGSQGWWPVTNKGERLPKYSGGPKTYKQKLEVMFGTVLVQNTTWKNAQTAIIKLNEHDLIDIDKILNIELDELAGTIKPSGYFNQKAIKLKSLCLFLKKFPINVL
;
A
#
# COMPACT_ATOMS: atom_id res chain seq x y z
N MET A 1 -17.03 11.19 -3.72
CA MET A 1 -16.30 9.90 -3.61
C MET A 1 -14.81 10.09 -3.53
N SER A 2 -14.22 10.75 -4.55
CA SER A 2 -12.78 10.99 -4.58
C SER A 2 -12.29 11.74 -3.36
N ASN A 3 -13.02 12.78 -2.95
CA ASN A 3 -12.62 13.60 -1.80
C ASN A 3 -12.64 12.82 -0.50
N LYS A 4 -13.61 11.93 -0.35
CA LYS A 4 -13.70 11.11 0.85
C LYS A 4 -12.53 10.14 0.96
N PHE A 5 -12.15 9.52 -0.16
CA PHE A 5 -11.02 8.61 -0.18
C PHE A 5 -9.72 9.34 0.12
N LEU A 6 -9.51 10.48 -0.52
CA LEU A 6 -8.34 11.32 -0.30
C LEU A 6 -8.25 11.76 1.16
N GLU A 7 -9.38 12.13 1.73
CA GLU A 7 -9.47 12.55 3.13
C GLU A 7 -9.05 11.43 4.07
N ILE A 8 -9.51 10.20 3.81
CA ILE A 8 -9.13 9.05 4.63
C ILE A 8 -7.63 8.80 4.54
N CYS A 9 -7.06 8.82 3.35
CA CYS A 9 -5.63 8.64 3.17
C CYS A 9 -4.83 9.71 3.91
N ASN A 10 -5.28 10.94 3.84
CA ASN A 10 -4.63 12.07 4.49
C ASN A 10 -4.66 11.91 6.01
N ILE A 11 -5.79 11.51 6.56
CA ILE A 11 -5.94 11.28 8.00
C ILE A 11 -5.01 10.16 8.46
N LEU A 12 -4.97 9.06 7.72
CA LEU A 12 -4.11 7.93 8.05
C LEU A 12 -2.64 8.34 8.03
N TYR A 13 -2.24 9.08 7.02
CA TYR A 13 -0.87 9.54 6.90
C TYR A 13 -0.49 10.45 8.06
N LYS A 14 -1.35 11.40 8.40
CA LYS A 14 -1.11 12.33 9.51
C LYS A 14 -0.95 11.61 10.84
N ASN A 15 -1.85 10.68 11.12
CA ASN A 15 -1.90 10.04 12.43
C ASN A 15 -0.82 9.00 12.62
N TYR A 16 -0.48 8.25 11.60
CA TYR A 16 0.45 7.12 11.73
C TYR A 16 1.84 7.45 11.21
N GLY A 17 1.94 8.23 10.14
CA GLY A 17 3.22 8.61 9.59
C GLY A 17 4.02 9.47 10.55
N SER A 18 3.38 10.46 11.16
CA SER A 18 4.06 11.41 12.05
C SER A 18 4.50 10.76 13.37
N GLN A 19 3.88 9.67 13.76
CA GLN A 19 4.22 8.97 14.98
C GLN A 19 5.24 7.86 14.79
N GLY A 20 5.66 7.64 13.54
CA GLY A 20 6.55 6.53 13.21
C GLY A 20 5.89 5.17 13.40
N TRP A 21 4.62 5.16 13.66
CA TRP A 21 3.85 3.93 13.94
C TRP A 21 3.82 2.98 12.76
N TRP A 22 3.62 3.51 11.55
CA TRP A 22 3.48 2.65 10.39
C TRP A 22 4.86 2.23 9.88
N PRO A 23 5.19 0.93 9.92
CA PRO A 23 6.49 0.48 9.42
C PRO A 23 6.54 0.59 7.90
N VAL A 24 7.70 0.94 7.39
CA VAL A 24 7.93 1.06 5.96
C VAL A 24 9.23 0.38 5.56
N THR A 25 9.31 -0.02 4.29
CA THR A 25 10.51 -0.66 3.76
C THR A 25 11.47 0.40 3.26
N ASN A 26 12.67 0.40 3.83
CA ASN A 26 13.73 1.31 3.39
C ASN A 26 14.45 0.74 2.17
N LYS A 27 15.10 1.64 1.42
CA LYS A 27 15.81 1.25 0.22
C LYS A 27 16.87 0.20 0.55
N GLY A 28 16.86 -0.89 -0.21
CA GLY A 28 17.81 -1.99 -0.01
C GLY A 28 17.43 -2.97 1.08
N GLU A 29 16.36 -2.73 1.80
CA GLU A 29 15.89 -3.64 2.84
C GLU A 29 14.70 -4.46 2.34
N ARG A 30 14.50 -5.62 2.96
CA ARG A 30 13.40 -6.52 2.57
C ARG A 30 12.16 -6.33 3.43
N LEU A 31 12.35 -6.04 4.72
CA LEU A 31 11.26 -5.99 5.68
C LEU A 31 10.86 -4.57 6.03
N PRO A 32 9.56 -4.30 6.22
CA PRO A 32 9.12 -3.03 6.78
C PRO A 32 9.65 -2.86 8.21
N LYS A 33 10.06 -1.65 8.55
CA LYS A 33 10.58 -1.32 9.87
C LYS A 33 10.02 0.01 10.34
N TYR A 34 9.94 0.16 11.66
CA TYR A 34 9.56 1.42 12.28
C TYR A 34 10.75 2.36 12.21
N SER A 35 10.70 3.31 11.31
CA SER A 35 11.82 4.21 11.04
C SER A 35 11.39 5.68 10.93
N GLY A 36 10.33 6.04 11.63
CA GLY A 36 9.83 7.42 11.63
C GLY A 36 8.75 7.71 10.60
N GLY A 37 8.17 6.66 10.02
CA GLY A 37 7.11 6.77 9.04
C GLY A 37 7.62 6.92 7.61
N PRO A 38 6.70 7.08 6.65
CA PRO A 38 7.08 7.13 5.24
C PRO A 38 7.74 8.46 4.89
N LYS A 39 8.84 8.41 4.17
CA LYS A 39 9.61 9.58 3.76
C LYS A 39 9.67 9.74 2.24
N THR A 40 9.68 8.62 1.51
CA THR A 40 9.76 8.63 0.05
C THR A 40 8.37 8.42 -0.55
N TYR A 41 8.24 8.74 -1.84
CA TYR A 41 7.01 8.48 -2.59
C TYR A 41 6.62 7.01 -2.49
N LYS A 42 7.59 6.12 -2.71
CA LYS A 42 7.34 4.68 -2.66
C LYS A 42 6.87 4.25 -1.26
N GLN A 43 7.46 4.80 -0.20
CA GLN A 43 7.05 4.47 1.15
C GLN A 43 5.63 4.94 1.46
N LYS A 44 5.26 6.12 0.96
CA LYS A 44 3.89 6.61 1.11
C LYS A 44 2.90 5.70 0.41
N LEU A 45 3.25 5.25 -0.78
CA LEU A 45 2.42 4.31 -1.53
C LEU A 45 2.31 2.97 -0.80
N GLU A 46 3.42 2.49 -0.23
CA GLU A 46 3.42 1.25 0.56
C GLU A 46 2.48 1.34 1.75
N VAL A 47 2.45 2.48 2.45
CA VAL A 47 1.52 2.69 3.57
C VAL A 47 0.08 2.60 3.07
N MET A 48 -0.22 3.23 1.95
CA MET A 48 -1.57 3.17 1.40
C MET A 48 -1.96 1.75 1.00
N PHE A 49 -1.06 1.01 0.39
CA PHE A 49 -1.30 -0.40 0.06
C PHE A 49 -1.53 -1.20 1.35
N GLY A 50 -0.74 -0.92 2.38
CA GLY A 50 -0.88 -1.59 3.66
C GLY A 50 -2.25 -1.39 4.30
N THR A 51 -2.85 -0.20 4.15
CA THR A 51 -4.18 0.05 4.70
C THR A 51 -5.24 -0.83 4.05
N VAL A 52 -5.06 -1.15 2.77
CA VAL A 52 -5.94 -2.09 2.07
C VAL A 52 -5.67 -3.52 2.52
N LEU A 53 -4.39 -3.90 2.59
CA LEU A 53 -3.99 -5.27 2.86
C LEU A 53 -4.29 -5.72 4.27
N VAL A 54 -4.28 -4.81 5.25
CA VAL A 54 -4.49 -5.16 6.66
C VAL A 54 -5.98 -5.34 7.02
N GLN A 55 -6.88 -4.97 6.13
CA GLN A 55 -8.31 -5.10 6.42
C GLN A 55 -8.70 -6.56 6.61
N ASN A 56 -9.39 -6.84 7.72
CA ASN A 56 -9.88 -8.16 8.07
C ASN A 56 -8.79 -9.22 8.18
N THR A 57 -7.57 -8.81 8.57
CA THR A 57 -6.47 -9.73 8.80
C THR A 57 -5.48 -9.12 9.79
N THR A 58 -4.45 -9.89 10.15
CA THR A 58 -3.41 -9.42 11.05
C THR A 58 -2.38 -8.60 10.29
N TRP A 59 -1.64 -7.75 11.02
CA TRP A 59 -0.52 -7.04 10.43
C TRP A 59 0.53 -7.99 9.86
N LYS A 60 0.75 -9.11 10.54
CA LYS A 60 1.71 -10.12 10.08
C LYS A 60 1.38 -10.59 8.65
N ASN A 61 0.11 -10.86 8.39
CA ASN A 61 -0.34 -11.31 7.07
C ASN A 61 -0.22 -10.20 6.03
N ALA A 62 -0.60 -8.98 6.42
CA ALA A 62 -0.46 -7.83 5.53
C ALA A 62 1.01 -7.57 5.22
N GLN A 63 1.88 -7.68 6.21
CA GLN A 63 3.31 -7.50 6.04
C GLN A 63 3.88 -8.52 5.05
N THR A 64 3.45 -9.77 5.13
CA THR A 64 3.89 -10.80 4.19
C THR A 64 3.51 -10.42 2.77
N ALA A 65 2.29 -9.90 2.57
CA ALA A 65 1.86 -9.45 1.25
C ALA A 65 2.68 -8.26 0.76
N ILE A 66 2.99 -7.31 1.65
CA ILE A 66 3.83 -6.15 1.30
C ILE A 66 5.22 -6.60 0.86
N ILE A 67 5.80 -7.57 1.59
CA ILE A 67 7.10 -8.11 1.24
C ILE A 67 7.06 -8.70 -0.17
N LYS A 68 6.02 -9.46 -0.49
CA LYS A 68 5.88 -10.05 -1.82
C LYS A 68 5.72 -8.99 -2.90
N LEU A 69 4.95 -7.94 -2.63
CA LEU A 69 4.83 -6.84 -3.58
C LEU A 69 6.18 -6.17 -3.83
N ASN A 70 6.95 -5.95 -2.78
CA ASN A 70 8.29 -5.37 -2.92
C ASN A 70 9.23 -6.29 -3.70
N GLU A 71 9.17 -7.59 -3.44
CA GLU A 71 10.02 -8.57 -4.14
C GLU A 71 9.74 -8.59 -5.64
N HIS A 72 8.52 -8.32 -6.04
CA HIS A 72 8.11 -8.25 -7.45
C HIS A 72 8.12 -6.82 -7.99
N ASP A 73 8.62 -5.88 -7.20
CA ASP A 73 8.71 -4.47 -7.58
C ASP A 73 7.34 -3.88 -7.96
N LEU A 74 6.32 -4.24 -7.19
CA LEU A 74 4.94 -3.86 -7.45
C LEU A 74 4.41 -2.73 -6.56
N ILE A 75 5.25 -2.13 -5.73
CA ILE A 75 4.86 -0.90 -5.03
C ILE A 75 5.05 0.26 -6.02
N ASP A 76 4.17 0.30 -7.00
CA ASP A 76 4.27 1.20 -8.14
C ASP A 76 2.90 1.32 -8.81
N ILE A 77 2.44 2.55 -9.02
CA ILE A 77 1.10 2.79 -9.55
C ILE A 77 0.92 2.17 -10.93
N ASP A 78 1.85 2.43 -11.84
CA ASP A 78 1.72 1.96 -13.22
C ASP A 78 1.82 0.44 -13.32
N LYS A 79 2.69 -0.16 -12.53
CA LYS A 79 2.82 -1.62 -12.53
C LYS A 79 1.57 -2.30 -12.00
N ILE A 80 0.96 -1.74 -10.95
CA ILE A 80 -0.31 -2.29 -10.44
C ILE A 80 -1.42 -2.15 -11.47
N LEU A 81 -1.47 -1.04 -12.17
CA LEU A 81 -2.50 -0.83 -13.21
C LEU A 81 -2.32 -1.76 -14.40
N ASN A 82 -1.09 -2.15 -14.70
CA ASN A 82 -0.78 -2.98 -15.87
C ASN A 82 -0.75 -4.49 -15.61
N ILE A 83 -0.61 -4.90 -14.34
CA ILE A 83 -0.56 -6.32 -14.01
C ILE A 83 -1.94 -6.97 -14.15
N GLU A 84 -1.97 -8.24 -14.53
CA GLU A 84 -3.21 -9.01 -14.58
C GLU A 84 -3.80 -9.14 -13.17
N LEU A 85 -5.12 -9.04 -13.07
CA LEU A 85 -5.80 -9.09 -11.79
C LEU A 85 -5.50 -10.39 -11.02
N ASP A 86 -5.53 -11.51 -11.71
CA ASP A 86 -5.27 -12.82 -11.09
C ASP A 86 -3.83 -12.92 -10.57
N GLU A 87 -2.89 -12.33 -11.28
CA GLU A 87 -1.50 -12.35 -10.88
C GLU A 87 -1.29 -11.48 -9.64
N LEU A 88 -1.93 -10.31 -9.61
CA LEU A 88 -1.87 -9.45 -8.43
C LEU A 88 -2.52 -10.14 -7.22
N ALA A 89 -3.68 -10.74 -7.42
CA ALA A 89 -4.37 -11.46 -6.36
C ALA A 89 -3.51 -12.58 -5.79
N GLY A 90 -2.82 -13.32 -6.66
CA GLY A 90 -1.90 -14.37 -6.22
C GLY A 90 -0.74 -13.84 -5.41
N THR A 91 -0.21 -12.67 -5.76
CA THR A 91 0.90 -12.05 -5.06
C THR A 91 0.52 -11.65 -3.64
N ILE A 92 -0.69 -11.14 -3.44
CA ILE A 92 -1.14 -10.66 -2.13
C ILE A 92 -1.95 -11.69 -1.37
N LYS A 93 -1.99 -12.93 -1.84
CA LYS A 93 -2.77 -14.00 -1.23
C LYS A 93 -2.60 -14.14 0.29
N PRO A 94 -1.38 -13.97 0.85
CA PRO A 94 -1.21 -14.08 2.30
C PRO A 94 -2.08 -13.12 3.11
N SER A 95 -2.53 -12.00 2.55
CA SER A 95 -3.35 -11.04 3.28
C SER A 95 -4.82 -11.45 3.40
N GLY A 96 -5.25 -12.52 2.74
CA GLY A 96 -6.65 -12.94 2.72
C GLY A 96 -7.52 -11.98 1.89
N TYR A 97 -8.73 -12.42 1.55
CA TYR A 97 -9.65 -11.63 0.71
C TYR A 97 -8.94 -11.04 -0.50
N PHE A 98 -8.04 -11.83 -1.08
CA PHE A 98 -7.07 -11.32 -2.04
C PHE A 98 -7.70 -10.89 -3.37
N ASN A 99 -8.80 -11.52 -3.80
CA ASN A 99 -9.46 -11.09 -5.03
C ASN A 99 -10.04 -9.68 -4.88
N GLN A 100 -10.73 -9.43 -3.77
CA GLN A 100 -11.31 -8.12 -3.48
C GLN A 100 -10.23 -7.07 -3.23
N LYS A 101 -9.16 -7.45 -2.51
CA LYS A 101 -8.07 -6.54 -2.22
C LYS A 101 -7.29 -6.16 -3.48
N ALA A 102 -7.12 -7.10 -4.41
CA ALA A 102 -6.48 -6.79 -5.69
C ALA A 102 -7.28 -5.74 -6.46
N ILE A 103 -8.61 -5.88 -6.48
CA ILE A 103 -9.47 -4.88 -7.11
C ILE A 103 -9.32 -3.53 -6.42
N LYS A 104 -9.28 -3.51 -5.09
CA LYS A 104 -9.12 -2.28 -4.31
C LYS A 104 -7.78 -1.62 -4.59
N LEU A 105 -6.70 -2.40 -4.68
CA LEU A 105 -5.39 -1.86 -5.01
C LEU A 105 -5.38 -1.20 -6.39
N LYS A 106 -6.00 -1.84 -7.38
CA LYS A 106 -6.10 -1.25 -8.73
C LYS A 106 -6.93 0.02 -8.71
N SER A 107 -8.04 0.04 -7.97
CA SER A 107 -8.88 1.24 -7.84
C SER A 107 -8.13 2.36 -7.16
N LEU A 108 -7.37 2.05 -6.11
CA LEU A 108 -6.53 3.02 -5.41
C LEU A 108 -5.50 3.62 -6.36
N CYS A 109 -4.82 2.79 -7.13
CA CYS A 109 -3.80 3.27 -8.06
C CYS A 109 -4.41 4.13 -9.18
N LEU A 110 -5.59 3.76 -9.66
CA LEU A 110 -6.28 4.58 -10.65
C LEU A 110 -6.63 5.95 -10.08
N PHE A 111 -7.08 5.99 -8.83
CA PHE A 111 -7.35 7.24 -8.14
C PHE A 111 -6.08 8.08 -7.97
N LEU A 112 -4.99 7.46 -7.54
CA LEU A 112 -3.73 8.16 -7.30
C LEU A 112 -3.09 8.67 -8.58
N LYS A 113 -3.34 8.05 -9.70
CA LYS A 113 -2.87 8.55 -10.98
C LYS A 113 -3.52 9.89 -11.31
N LYS A 114 -4.76 10.08 -10.90
CA LYS A 114 -5.51 11.31 -11.06
C LYS A 114 -5.15 12.36 -10.02
N PHE A 115 -4.90 11.91 -8.78
CA PHE A 115 -4.63 12.78 -7.63
C PHE A 115 -3.32 12.33 -6.98
N PRO A 116 -2.17 12.84 -7.43
CA PRO A 116 -0.86 12.39 -6.96
C PRO A 116 -0.66 12.53 -5.45
N ILE A 117 0.10 11.61 -4.88
CA ILE A 117 0.37 11.56 -3.45
C ILE A 117 1.03 12.84 -2.93
N ASN A 118 1.84 13.48 -3.76
CA ASN A 118 2.57 14.67 -3.33
C ASN A 118 1.67 15.87 -3.02
N VAL A 119 0.38 15.79 -3.32
CA VAL A 119 -0.56 16.84 -2.90
C VAL A 119 -1.14 16.54 -1.52
N LEU A 120 -0.85 15.37 -0.97
CA LEU A 120 -1.24 15.04 0.39
C LEU A 120 -0.20 15.66 1.36
#